data_409c1ef9f5e8ed82e460cf4fbe9ec2b3
#
_entry.id   409c1ef9f5e8ed82e460cf4fbe9ec2b3
#
_cell.length_a   1.000
_cell.length_b   1.000
_cell.length_c   1.000
_cell.angle_alpha   90.00
_cell.angle_beta   90.00
_cell.angle_gamma   90.00
#
_symmetry.space_group_name_H-M   'P 1'
#
loop_
_entity.id
_entity.type
_entity.pdbx_description
1 polymer ?
#
loop_
_entity_poly.entity_id
_entity_poly.type
_entity_poly.pdbx_seq_one_letter_code
_entity_poly.pdbx_strand_id
1 'polypeptide(L)'
;MVAKLSKWAGQYGTKYRVGELVHAGKLFRIEDGIYADRADVPEVEVVLAKYPSSVLTLESAYYYYNMSDEIPDEYHLATDRKSARIVDDRVVQSYVPCGTLMIGATEIDVLDEHLRIYDKERLLIETMRYRTKLPYDLYREVIGSFREIRNELYGSKIDDYLKHIPRMGAIMEAIRKEVY
;
A
#
# COMPACT_ATOMS: atom_id res chain seq x y z
N MET A 1 6.54 -4.30 16.17
CA MET A 1 5.31 -4.78 15.47
C MET A 1 4.11 -3.94 15.88
N VAL A 2 3.33 -3.47 14.90
CA VAL A 2 2.07 -2.74 15.13
C VAL A 2 0.91 -3.60 14.68
N ALA A 3 -0.14 -3.75 15.49
CA ALA A 3 -1.26 -4.62 15.14
C ALA A 3 -2.54 -4.30 15.93
N LYS A 4 -3.68 -4.82 15.44
CA LYS A 4 -4.96 -4.81 16.16
C LYS A 4 -4.88 -5.62 17.45
N LEU A 5 -5.70 -5.22 18.43
CA LEU A 5 -5.86 -5.92 19.69
C LEU A 5 -6.10 -7.43 19.51
N SER A 6 -6.86 -7.84 18.49
CA SER A 6 -7.15 -9.23 18.21
C SER A 6 -5.90 -10.07 17.87
N LYS A 7 -4.93 -9.48 17.13
CA LYS A 7 -3.68 -10.14 16.80
C LYS A 7 -2.80 -10.31 18.03
N TRP A 8 -2.71 -9.28 18.87
CA TRP A 8 -2.00 -9.34 20.15
C TRP A 8 -2.64 -10.33 21.13
N ALA A 9 -3.98 -10.33 21.21
CA ALA A 9 -4.71 -11.30 22.04
C ALA A 9 -4.49 -12.75 21.57
N GLY A 10 -4.40 -12.98 20.26
CA GLY A 10 -4.01 -14.29 19.70
C GLY A 10 -2.61 -14.72 20.11
N GLN A 11 -1.66 -13.78 20.17
CA GLN A 11 -0.27 -14.05 20.56
C GLN A 11 -0.10 -14.28 22.07
N TYR A 12 -0.79 -13.52 22.91
CA TYR A 12 -0.65 -13.56 24.37
C TYR A 12 -1.80 -14.27 25.09
N GLY A 13 -2.74 -14.82 24.34
CA GLY A 13 -3.84 -15.66 24.82
C GLY A 13 -5.14 -14.94 25.07
N THR A 14 -5.14 -13.74 25.66
CA THR A 14 -6.38 -12.99 26.00
C THR A 14 -6.21 -11.47 25.87
N LYS A 15 -7.34 -10.77 25.68
CA LYS A 15 -7.37 -9.29 25.72
C LYS A 15 -6.96 -8.74 27.08
N TYR A 16 -7.31 -9.45 28.17
CA TYR A 16 -6.93 -9.09 29.53
C TYR A 16 -5.41 -9.05 29.66
N ARG A 17 -4.71 -10.09 29.18
CA ARG A 17 -3.26 -10.17 29.20
C ARG A 17 -2.59 -9.03 28.41
N VAL A 18 -3.17 -8.62 27.28
CA VAL A 18 -2.70 -7.44 26.55
C VAL A 18 -2.79 -6.17 27.42
N GLY A 19 -3.90 -6.02 28.17
CA GLY A 19 -4.07 -4.91 29.13
C GLY A 19 -2.99 -4.90 30.21
N GLU A 20 -2.65 -6.06 30.79
CA GLU A 20 -1.55 -6.18 31.77
C GLU A 20 -0.20 -5.77 31.17
N LEU A 21 0.08 -6.16 29.90
CA LEU A 21 1.31 -5.78 29.22
C LEU A 21 1.37 -4.28 28.94
N VAL A 22 0.25 -3.64 28.65
CA VAL A 22 0.18 -2.17 28.52
C VAL A 22 0.46 -1.49 29.87
N HIS A 23 -0.13 -1.95 30.97
CA HIS A 23 0.14 -1.41 32.30
C HIS A 23 1.59 -1.62 32.74
N ALA A 24 2.20 -2.71 32.30
CA ALA A 24 3.61 -3.02 32.57
C ALA A 24 4.60 -2.29 31.63
N GLY A 25 4.12 -1.44 30.72
CA GLY A 25 4.95 -0.71 29.74
C GLY A 25 5.63 -1.58 28.69
N LYS A 26 5.14 -2.81 28.49
CA LYS A 26 5.67 -3.74 27.49
C LYS A 26 4.94 -3.67 26.14
N LEU A 27 3.74 -3.12 26.14
CA LEU A 27 2.97 -2.76 24.96
C LEU A 27 2.44 -1.33 25.11
N PHE A 28 2.24 -0.67 23.99
CA PHE A 28 1.74 0.71 23.93
C PHE A 28 0.43 0.72 23.14
N ARG A 29 -0.59 1.37 23.68
CA ARG A 29 -1.81 1.68 22.94
C ARG A 29 -1.55 2.94 22.12
N ILE A 30 -1.49 2.78 20.78
CA ILE A 30 -1.18 3.88 19.86
C ILE A 30 -2.46 4.66 19.52
N GLU A 31 -3.50 3.92 19.10
CA GLU A 31 -4.85 4.48 18.92
C GLU A 31 -5.91 3.44 19.30
N ASP A 32 -7.19 3.75 19.08
CA ASP A 32 -8.25 2.83 19.47
C ASP A 32 -8.15 1.49 18.71
N GLY A 33 -8.00 0.42 19.48
CA GLY A 33 -7.86 -0.95 18.97
C GLY A 33 -6.50 -1.30 18.34
N ILE A 34 -5.52 -0.36 18.29
CA ILE A 34 -4.18 -0.58 17.74
C ILE A 34 -3.13 -0.48 18.85
N TYR A 35 -2.26 -1.46 18.89
CA TYR A 35 -1.20 -1.60 19.88
C TYR A 35 0.15 -1.90 19.22
N ALA A 36 1.23 -1.53 19.89
CA ALA A 36 2.59 -1.76 19.42
C ALA A 36 3.53 -2.16 20.56
N ASP A 37 4.65 -2.78 20.21
CA ASP A 37 5.76 -3.12 21.13
C ASP A 37 6.75 -1.95 21.31
N ARG A 38 6.49 -0.82 20.70
CA ARG A 38 7.26 0.44 20.82
C ARG A 38 6.29 1.63 20.91
N ALA A 39 6.71 2.69 21.58
CA ALA A 39 5.89 3.89 21.73
C ALA A 39 5.93 4.80 20.48
N ASP A 40 7.10 4.88 19.87
CA ASP A 40 7.30 5.66 18.64
C ASP A 40 7.04 4.77 17.41
N VAL A 41 5.88 4.99 16.79
CA VAL A 41 5.40 4.21 15.65
C VAL A 41 5.08 5.16 14.51
N PRO A 42 5.66 4.95 13.31
CA PRO A 42 5.28 5.69 12.12
C PRO A 42 3.79 5.56 11.82
N GLU A 43 3.17 6.67 11.44
CA GLU A 43 1.72 6.71 11.22
C GLU A 43 1.27 5.73 10.11
N VAL A 44 2.07 5.55 9.07
CA VAL A 44 1.79 4.58 8.00
C VAL A 44 1.64 3.16 8.52
N GLU A 45 2.47 2.73 9.48
CA GLU A 45 2.33 1.40 10.10
C GLU A 45 1.04 1.28 10.90
N VAL A 46 0.62 2.37 11.57
CA VAL A 46 -0.66 2.41 12.30
C VAL A 46 -1.82 2.26 11.33
N VAL A 47 -1.80 3.00 10.22
CA VAL A 47 -2.82 2.93 9.17
C VAL A 47 -2.88 1.54 8.55
N LEU A 48 -1.74 0.94 8.19
CA LEU A 48 -1.69 -0.42 7.65
C LEU A 48 -2.17 -1.49 8.66
N ALA A 49 -1.85 -1.31 9.94
CA ALA A 49 -2.35 -2.19 11.00
C ALA A 49 -3.86 -2.04 11.20
N LYS A 50 -4.41 -0.83 11.06
CA LYS A 50 -5.84 -0.54 11.13
C LYS A 50 -6.60 -1.15 9.96
N TYR A 51 -5.99 -1.15 8.76
CA TYR A 51 -6.56 -1.67 7.52
C TYR A 51 -5.75 -2.85 6.96
N PRO A 52 -5.71 -4.01 7.65
CA PRO A 52 -4.82 -5.12 7.29
C PRO A 52 -5.14 -5.77 5.93
N SER A 53 -6.33 -5.53 5.39
CA SER A 53 -6.74 -5.96 4.06
C SER A 53 -6.60 -4.83 3.04
N SER A 54 -5.51 -4.07 3.11
CA SER A 54 -5.14 -3.04 2.15
C SER A 54 -3.67 -3.11 1.78
N VAL A 55 -3.31 -2.44 0.69
CA VAL A 55 -1.94 -2.37 0.16
C VAL A 55 -1.66 -0.92 -0.23
N LEU A 56 -0.51 -0.36 0.15
CA LEU A 56 -0.08 0.97 -0.30
C LEU A 56 0.05 0.99 -1.82
N THR A 57 -0.43 2.06 -2.44
CA THR A 57 -0.47 2.24 -3.90
C THR A 57 -0.36 3.70 -4.29
N LEU A 58 -0.31 3.98 -5.58
CA LEU A 58 -0.32 5.32 -6.18
C LEU A 58 0.61 6.29 -5.43
N GLU A 59 0.13 7.48 -5.02
CA GLU A 59 0.95 8.55 -4.47
C GLU A 59 1.81 8.11 -3.30
N SER A 60 1.26 7.34 -2.35
CA SER A 60 2.07 6.78 -1.26
C SER A 60 3.17 5.84 -1.77
N ALA A 61 2.86 4.98 -2.75
CA ALA A 61 3.86 4.06 -3.29
C ALA A 61 4.92 4.78 -4.14
N TYR A 62 4.54 5.84 -4.87
CA TYR A 62 5.50 6.66 -5.61
C TYR A 62 6.52 7.30 -4.68
N TYR A 63 6.07 7.87 -3.56
CA TYR A 63 6.94 8.44 -2.55
C TYR A 63 7.95 7.41 -2.00
N TYR A 64 7.47 6.24 -1.55
CA TYR A 64 8.36 5.21 -0.98
C TYR A 64 9.30 4.57 -2.00
N TYR A 65 9.00 4.62 -3.28
CA TYR A 65 9.91 4.19 -4.34
C TYR A 65 10.77 5.32 -4.92
N ASN A 66 10.72 6.53 -4.35
CA ASN A 66 11.40 7.73 -4.84
C ASN A 66 11.06 8.03 -6.32
N MET A 67 9.79 7.83 -6.70
CA MET A 67 9.26 8.14 -8.03
C MET A 67 8.62 9.51 -8.09
N SER A 68 8.37 10.14 -6.95
CA SER A 68 7.96 11.52 -6.76
C SER A 68 8.59 12.06 -5.49
N ASP A 69 8.99 13.34 -5.51
CA ASP A 69 9.52 14.06 -4.35
C ASP A 69 8.38 14.62 -3.47
N GLU A 70 7.13 14.54 -3.93
CA GLU A 70 5.96 15.02 -3.22
C GLU A 70 5.57 14.04 -2.11
N ILE A 71 5.58 14.53 -0.86
CA ILE A 71 5.08 13.76 0.29
C ILE A 71 3.56 13.81 0.24
N PRO A 72 2.86 12.69 0.10
CA PRO A 72 1.40 12.71 0.03
C PRO A 72 0.79 13.09 1.39
N ASP A 73 -0.23 13.96 1.36
CA ASP A 73 -0.98 14.37 2.55
C ASP A 73 -1.79 13.22 3.17
N GLU A 74 -2.13 12.21 2.36
CA GLU A 74 -2.97 11.08 2.74
C GLU A 74 -2.35 9.77 2.25
N TYR A 75 -2.63 8.67 2.95
CA TYR A 75 -2.17 7.33 2.56
C TYR A 75 -3.08 6.72 1.50
N HIS A 76 -2.56 6.51 0.30
CA HIS A 76 -3.27 5.86 -0.80
C HIS A 76 -3.28 4.34 -0.61
N LEU A 77 -4.44 3.79 -0.28
CA LEU A 77 -4.64 2.36 -0.03
C LEU A 77 -5.49 1.70 -1.11
N ALA A 78 -4.94 0.64 -1.72
CA ALA A 78 -5.72 -0.28 -2.52
C ALA A 78 -6.50 -1.25 -1.63
N THR A 79 -7.76 -1.49 -1.97
CA THR A 79 -8.63 -2.49 -1.32
C THR A 79 -9.41 -3.27 -2.37
N ASP A 80 -9.86 -4.47 -2.03
CA ASP A 80 -10.76 -5.24 -2.90
C ASP A 80 -12.06 -4.45 -3.16
N ARG A 81 -12.61 -4.57 -4.35
CA ARG A 81 -13.85 -3.87 -4.74
C ARG A 81 -15.04 -4.15 -3.82
N LYS A 82 -15.05 -5.29 -3.14
CA LYS A 82 -16.09 -5.67 -2.16
C LYS A 82 -15.83 -5.15 -0.75
N SER A 83 -14.68 -4.53 -0.51
CA SER A 83 -14.35 -3.98 0.81
C SER A 83 -15.26 -2.81 1.14
N ALA A 84 -15.59 -2.68 2.43
CA ALA A 84 -16.29 -1.51 2.93
C ALA A 84 -15.47 -0.23 2.66
N ARG A 85 -16.19 0.89 2.55
CA ARG A 85 -15.56 2.20 2.46
C ARG A 85 -14.76 2.48 3.75
N ILE A 86 -13.53 2.90 3.61
CA ILE A 86 -12.72 3.44 4.70
C ILE A 86 -13.21 4.85 5.02
N VAL A 87 -13.48 5.10 6.30
CA VAL A 87 -13.81 6.43 6.82
C VAL A 87 -12.69 6.81 7.77
N ASP A 88 -11.63 7.40 7.23
CA ASP A 88 -10.44 7.87 7.94
C ASP A 88 -9.83 8.98 7.09
N ASP A 89 -9.73 10.18 7.64
CA ASP A 89 -9.29 11.38 6.91
C ASP A 89 -7.82 11.28 6.45
N ARG A 90 -7.07 10.31 6.97
CA ARG A 90 -5.70 10.02 6.55
C ARG A 90 -5.62 9.13 5.30
N VAL A 91 -6.77 8.65 4.75
CA VAL A 91 -6.76 7.57 3.76
C VAL A 91 -7.54 7.92 2.51
N VAL A 92 -6.88 7.85 1.37
CA VAL A 92 -7.50 7.79 0.05
C VAL A 92 -7.63 6.32 -0.37
N GLN A 93 -8.88 5.84 -0.48
CA GLN A 93 -9.17 4.46 -0.85
C GLN A 93 -9.32 4.28 -2.36
N SER A 94 -8.53 3.39 -2.93
CA SER A 94 -8.61 2.94 -4.32
C SER A 94 -9.12 1.50 -4.38
N TYR A 95 -10.07 1.22 -5.31
CA TYR A 95 -10.63 -0.11 -5.45
C TYR A 95 -9.96 -0.88 -6.60
N VAL A 96 -9.50 -2.10 -6.29
CA VAL A 96 -8.99 -3.05 -7.29
C VAL A 96 -10.04 -4.12 -7.63
N PRO A 97 -9.95 -4.78 -8.79
CA PRO A 97 -10.87 -5.87 -9.14
C PRO A 97 -10.88 -6.97 -8.09
N CYS A 98 -12.04 -7.62 -7.92
CA CYS A 98 -12.19 -8.68 -6.91
C CYS A 98 -11.14 -9.78 -7.07
N GLY A 99 -10.52 -10.16 -5.96
CA GLY A 99 -9.51 -11.22 -5.92
C GLY A 99 -8.13 -10.83 -6.46
N THR A 100 -7.90 -9.55 -6.82
CA THR A 100 -6.61 -9.11 -7.36
C THR A 100 -5.78 -8.28 -6.38
N LEU A 101 -6.27 -8.06 -5.16
CA LEU A 101 -5.63 -7.20 -4.18
C LEU A 101 -4.20 -7.61 -3.84
N MET A 102 -3.97 -8.91 -3.67
CA MET A 102 -2.65 -9.43 -3.26
C MET A 102 -1.71 -9.73 -4.43
N ILE A 103 -2.17 -9.57 -5.68
CA ILE A 103 -1.32 -9.76 -6.87
C ILE A 103 -0.35 -8.58 -6.94
N GLY A 104 0.94 -8.86 -6.87
CA GLY A 104 2.01 -7.86 -6.83
C GLY A 104 2.14 -7.11 -5.50
N ALA A 105 1.42 -7.52 -4.45
CA ALA A 105 1.66 -7.00 -3.11
C ALA A 105 2.95 -7.60 -2.52
N THR A 106 3.79 -6.75 -1.95
CA THR A 106 5.05 -7.12 -1.30
C THR A 106 5.19 -6.39 0.03
N GLU A 107 6.15 -6.81 0.82
CA GLU A 107 6.53 -6.12 2.05
C GLU A 107 7.94 -5.57 1.87
N ILE A 108 8.14 -4.31 2.21
CA ILE A 108 9.43 -3.62 2.17
C ILE A 108 9.71 -2.92 3.49
N ASP A 109 10.98 -2.81 3.83
CA ASP A 109 11.45 -2.00 4.95
C ASP A 109 12.15 -0.76 4.39
N VAL A 110 11.59 0.41 4.66
CA VAL A 110 12.10 1.70 4.19
C VAL A 110 12.01 2.72 5.32
N LEU A 111 13.07 3.47 5.57
CA LEU A 111 13.12 4.52 6.61
C LEU A 111 12.69 4.03 8.01
N ASP A 112 13.08 2.78 8.37
CA ASP A 112 12.66 2.10 9.60
C ASP A 112 11.16 1.77 9.70
N GLU A 113 10.43 1.86 8.58
CA GLU A 113 9.00 1.54 8.44
C GLU A 113 8.82 0.21 7.71
N HIS A 114 7.91 -0.63 8.22
CA HIS A 114 7.54 -1.90 7.59
C HIS A 114 6.24 -1.77 6.81
N LEU A 115 6.33 -1.81 5.48
CA LEU A 115 5.25 -1.42 4.58
C LEU A 115 4.77 -2.59 3.72
N ARG A 116 3.45 -2.79 3.67
CA ARG A 116 2.81 -3.59 2.62
C ARG A 116 2.43 -2.67 1.47
N ILE A 117 3.05 -2.90 0.32
CA ILE A 117 3.01 -2.03 -0.84
C ILE A 117 2.93 -2.86 -2.13
N TYR A 118 2.42 -2.29 -3.22
CA TYR A 118 2.57 -2.93 -4.52
C TYR A 118 4.02 -2.85 -5.02
N ASP A 119 4.52 -3.95 -5.62
CA ASP A 119 5.79 -3.91 -6.35
C ASP A 119 5.71 -2.95 -7.56
N LYS A 120 6.85 -2.60 -8.12
CA LYS A 120 6.95 -1.61 -9.19
C LYS A 120 6.14 -2.00 -10.44
N GLU A 121 6.08 -3.29 -10.76
CA GLU A 121 5.32 -3.81 -11.90
C GLU A 121 3.82 -3.68 -11.69
N ARG A 122 3.32 -4.01 -10.50
CA ARG A 122 1.91 -3.81 -10.16
C ARG A 122 1.57 -2.32 -10.04
N LEU A 123 2.46 -1.53 -9.47
CA LEU A 123 2.27 -0.09 -9.35
C LEU A 123 2.16 0.57 -10.73
N LEU A 124 2.98 0.17 -11.70
CA LEU A 124 2.85 0.64 -13.08
C LEU A 124 1.47 0.34 -13.68
N ILE A 125 0.94 -0.87 -13.44
CA ILE A 125 -0.41 -1.23 -13.87
C ILE A 125 -1.46 -0.31 -13.22
N GLU A 126 -1.36 -0.07 -11.91
CA GLU A 126 -2.29 0.83 -11.21
C GLU A 126 -2.17 2.27 -11.72
N THR A 127 -0.95 2.76 -11.98
CA THR A 127 -0.70 4.07 -12.60
C THR A 127 -1.47 4.20 -13.92
N MET A 128 -1.39 3.21 -14.80
CA MET A 128 -2.12 3.22 -16.08
C MET A 128 -3.63 3.12 -15.91
N ARG A 129 -4.12 2.40 -14.90
CA ARG A 129 -5.55 2.33 -14.56
C ARG A 129 -6.11 3.66 -14.08
N TYR A 130 -5.32 4.42 -13.34
CA TYR A 130 -5.70 5.69 -12.73
C TYR A 130 -5.21 6.93 -13.50
N ARG A 131 -4.55 6.77 -14.65
CA ARG A 131 -3.90 7.85 -15.42
C ARG A 131 -4.77 9.09 -15.69
N THR A 132 -6.08 8.90 -15.83
CA THR A 132 -7.02 10.01 -16.08
C THR A 132 -7.52 10.68 -14.80
N LYS A 133 -7.16 10.14 -13.64
CA LYS A 133 -7.54 10.66 -12.32
C LYS A 133 -6.37 11.28 -11.57
N LEU A 134 -5.15 10.92 -11.94
CA LEU A 134 -3.93 11.52 -11.36
C LEU A 134 -3.77 12.95 -11.87
N PRO A 135 -3.26 13.88 -11.04
CA PRO A 135 -2.81 15.18 -11.48
C PRO A 135 -1.81 15.04 -12.64
N TYR A 136 -1.91 15.89 -13.64
CA TYR A 136 -1.10 15.77 -14.87
C TYR A 136 0.41 15.84 -14.60
N ASP A 137 0.84 16.75 -13.73
CA ASP A 137 2.26 16.95 -13.43
C ASP A 137 2.81 15.74 -12.68
N LEU A 138 2.11 15.22 -11.66
CA LEU A 138 2.46 14.00 -10.96
C LEU A 138 2.54 12.81 -11.93
N TYR A 139 1.54 12.67 -12.82
CA TYR A 139 1.55 11.59 -13.80
C TYR A 139 2.79 11.64 -14.69
N ARG A 140 3.18 12.82 -15.18
CA ARG A 140 4.39 12.99 -16.01
C ARG A 140 5.66 12.64 -15.26
N GLU A 141 5.79 13.08 -14.02
CA GLU A 141 6.93 12.79 -13.15
C GLU A 141 7.08 11.28 -12.94
N VAL A 142 6.01 10.62 -12.53
CA VAL A 142 5.97 9.17 -12.26
C VAL A 142 6.26 8.36 -13.53
N ILE A 143 5.71 8.75 -14.69
CA ILE A 143 6.03 8.08 -15.96
C ILE A 143 7.51 8.30 -16.32
N GLY A 144 8.07 9.47 -16.05
CA GLY A 144 9.51 9.72 -16.19
C GLY A 144 10.34 8.74 -15.37
N SER A 145 10.01 8.58 -14.09
CA SER A 145 10.66 7.63 -13.18
C SER A 145 10.54 6.17 -13.65
N PHE A 146 9.37 5.76 -14.15
CA PHE A 146 9.21 4.41 -14.74
C PHE A 146 10.07 4.22 -16.00
N ARG A 147 10.23 5.25 -16.84
CA ARG A 147 11.13 5.19 -18.03
C ARG A 147 12.60 5.00 -17.63
N GLU A 148 13.04 5.65 -16.57
CA GLU A 148 14.40 5.51 -16.05
C GLU A 148 14.69 4.08 -15.61
N ILE A 149 13.74 3.45 -14.90
CA ILE A 149 13.89 2.09 -14.37
C ILE A 149 13.34 0.99 -15.30
N ARG A 150 12.96 1.30 -16.55
CA ARG A 150 12.29 0.34 -17.44
C ARG A 150 13.03 -0.98 -17.63
N ASN A 151 14.37 -0.95 -17.57
CA ASN A 151 15.22 -2.13 -17.71
C ASN A 151 15.26 -3.00 -16.43
N GLU A 152 14.78 -2.48 -15.29
CA GLU A 152 14.65 -3.21 -14.03
C GLU A 152 13.30 -3.89 -13.91
N LEU A 153 12.31 -3.47 -14.71
CA LEU A 153 10.96 -4.02 -14.67
C LEU A 153 10.91 -5.38 -15.37
N TYR A 154 10.31 -6.34 -14.70
CA TYR A 154 10.11 -7.68 -15.24
C TYR A 154 8.84 -7.75 -16.10
N GLY A 155 8.99 -7.68 -17.43
CA GLY A 155 7.84 -7.76 -18.36
C GLY A 155 6.97 -9.00 -18.16
N SER A 156 7.58 -10.15 -17.81
CA SER A 156 6.84 -11.38 -17.48
C SER A 156 5.90 -11.22 -16.29
N LYS A 157 6.30 -10.47 -15.24
CA LYS A 157 5.43 -10.17 -14.11
C LYS A 157 4.25 -9.28 -14.53
N ILE A 158 4.52 -8.24 -15.35
CA ILE A 158 3.47 -7.36 -15.88
C ILE A 158 2.45 -8.19 -16.66
N ASP A 159 2.89 -9.07 -17.56
CA ASP A 159 2.03 -9.96 -18.34
C ASP A 159 1.20 -10.88 -17.43
N ASP A 160 1.81 -11.47 -16.40
CA ASP A 160 1.12 -12.37 -15.47
C ASP A 160 0.08 -11.62 -14.64
N TYR A 161 0.40 -10.44 -14.13
CA TYR A 161 -0.54 -9.64 -13.35
C TYR A 161 -1.73 -9.19 -14.20
N LEU A 162 -1.48 -8.77 -15.45
CA LEU A 162 -2.51 -8.32 -16.37
C LEU A 162 -3.53 -9.40 -16.74
N LYS A 163 -3.17 -10.70 -16.70
CA LYS A 163 -4.13 -11.80 -16.93
C LYS A 163 -5.31 -11.77 -15.96
N HIS A 164 -5.13 -11.17 -14.80
CA HIS A 164 -6.15 -11.09 -13.74
C HIS A 164 -6.86 -9.72 -13.68
N ILE A 165 -6.44 -8.76 -14.51
CA ILE A 165 -6.93 -7.38 -14.45
C ILE A 165 -7.76 -7.06 -15.70
N PRO A 166 -8.97 -6.50 -15.55
CA PRO A 166 -9.78 -6.09 -16.69
C PRO A 166 -9.08 -5.06 -17.58
N ARG A 167 -9.39 -5.09 -18.89
CA ARG A 167 -8.82 -4.19 -19.91
C ARG A 167 -7.30 -4.38 -20.12
N MET A 168 -6.80 -5.59 -19.93
CA MET A 168 -5.40 -5.96 -20.11
C MET A 168 -4.77 -5.34 -21.38
N GLY A 169 -5.39 -5.47 -22.55
CA GLY A 169 -4.85 -4.96 -23.81
C GLY A 169 -4.67 -3.43 -23.83
N ALA A 170 -5.63 -2.68 -23.30
CA ALA A 170 -5.53 -1.22 -23.24
C ALA A 170 -4.47 -0.74 -22.24
N ILE A 171 -4.30 -1.45 -21.12
CA ILE A 171 -3.26 -1.16 -20.13
C ILE A 171 -1.88 -1.48 -20.73
N MET A 172 -1.73 -2.64 -21.35
CA MET A 172 -0.46 -3.03 -22.00
C MET A 172 -0.08 -2.06 -23.12
N GLU A 173 -1.04 -1.63 -23.95
CA GLU A 173 -0.79 -0.63 -24.98
C GLU A 173 -0.32 0.70 -24.40
N ALA A 174 -0.95 1.14 -23.30
CA ALA A 174 -0.53 2.34 -22.60
C ALA A 174 0.89 2.21 -22.03
N ILE A 175 1.22 1.09 -21.39
CA ILE A 175 2.58 0.82 -20.89
C ILE A 175 3.60 0.89 -22.01
N ARG A 176 3.34 0.25 -23.17
CA ARG A 176 4.25 0.27 -24.32
C ARG A 176 4.46 1.67 -24.90
N LYS A 177 3.43 2.50 -24.95
CA LYS A 177 3.53 3.85 -25.50
C LYS A 177 4.17 4.84 -24.54
N GLU A 178 3.96 4.68 -23.26
CA GLU A 178 4.29 5.69 -22.26
C GLU A 178 5.62 5.38 -21.53
N VAL A 179 6.01 4.11 -21.45
CA VAL A 179 7.22 3.69 -20.70
C VAL A 179 8.30 3.13 -21.62
N TYR A 180 7.94 2.38 -22.65
CA TYR A 180 8.86 1.76 -23.63
C TYR A 180 8.80 2.49 -24.98
#